data_1d5dbaf93be131ae9d483bcf3fbd62a3
#
_entry.id   1d5dbaf93be131ae9d483bcf3fbd62a3
#
_cell.length_a   1.000
_cell.length_b   1.000
_cell.length_c   1.000
_cell.angle_alpha   90.00
_cell.angle_beta   90.00
_cell.angle_gamma   90.00
#
_symmetry.space_group_name_H-M   'P 1'
#
loop_
_entity.id
_entity.type
_entity.pdbx_description
1 polymer ?
#
loop_
_entity_poly.entity_id
_entity_poly.type
_entity_poly.pdbx_seq_one_letter_code
_entity_poly.pdbx_strand_id
1 'polypeptide(L)'
;MENYSSNCYGFMHAGLLNSEDEFYLARDEAFEWINWIKTLDKKLNRIQNNTVESIQDCLSDNANKFSIVEIFDKDKKSQHVAFIDNEWNFYDQDGPDWPIRLGQNMEDLFEEYKEKLWGTTYYQVHILNKDLSMKVENFLDELQ
;
A
#
# COMPACT_ATOMS: atom_id res chain seq x y z
N MET A 1 -13.93 -11.09 10.77
CA MET A 1 -12.72 -10.43 11.27
C MET A 1 -13.10 -9.22 12.09
N GLU A 2 -12.43 -9.06 13.19
CA GLU A 2 -12.65 -7.93 14.07
C GLU A 2 -12.21 -6.62 13.44
N ASN A 3 -12.82 -5.52 13.87
CA ASN A 3 -12.44 -4.20 13.42
C ASN A 3 -11.13 -3.77 14.08
N TYR A 4 -10.10 -3.60 13.28
CA TYR A 4 -8.84 -3.07 13.76
C TYR A 4 -8.89 -1.55 13.74
N SER A 5 -8.54 -0.94 14.86
CA SER A 5 -8.51 0.51 15.02
C SER A 5 -7.22 1.07 14.41
N SER A 6 -7.10 0.97 13.11
CA SER A 6 -5.91 1.34 12.37
C SER A 6 -6.26 2.13 11.11
N ASN A 7 -5.25 2.61 10.40
CA ASN A 7 -5.41 3.26 9.11
C ASN A 7 -4.56 2.53 8.06
N CYS A 8 -4.49 3.07 6.85
CA CYS A 8 -3.72 2.44 5.79
C CYS A 8 -2.25 2.23 6.15
N TYR A 9 -1.65 3.17 6.86
CA TYR A 9 -0.23 3.07 7.27
C TYR A 9 -0.03 1.99 8.33
N GLY A 10 -0.94 1.89 9.28
CA GLY A 10 -0.93 0.82 10.29
C GLY A 10 -1.08 -0.55 9.67
N PHE A 11 -1.95 -0.67 8.68
CA PHE A 11 -2.13 -1.90 7.93
C PHE A 11 -0.84 -2.32 7.21
N MET A 12 -0.15 -1.36 6.58
CA MET A 12 1.14 -1.63 5.95
C MET A 12 2.19 -2.10 6.96
N HIS A 13 2.26 -1.42 8.10
CA HIS A 13 3.19 -1.75 9.16
C HIS A 13 2.98 -3.19 9.64
N ALA A 14 1.73 -3.55 9.90
CA ALA A 14 1.37 -4.89 10.34
C ALA A 14 1.78 -5.95 9.33
N GLY A 15 1.54 -5.69 8.05
CA GLY A 15 1.87 -6.63 6.98
C GLY A 15 3.37 -6.83 6.81
N LEU A 16 4.13 -5.77 6.83
CA LEU A 16 5.58 -5.83 6.64
C LEU A 16 6.30 -6.47 7.83
N LEU A 17 5.73 -6.39 9.01
CA LEU A 17 6.26 -7.04 10.20
C LEU A 17 5.61 -8.39 10.47
N ASN A 18 4.57 -8.73 9.72
CA ASN A 18 3.74 -9.92 9.91
C ASN A 18 3.23 -10.04 11.35
N SER A 19 2.68 -8.93 11.87
CA SER A 19 2.19 -8.85 13.24
C SER A 19 0.91 -8.04 13.32
N GLU A 20 -0.16 -8.67 13.79
CA GLU A 20 -1.44 -7.98 13.99
C GLU A 20 -1.35 -6.89 15.07
N ASP A 21 -0.44 -7.02 16.02
CA ASP A 21 -0.26 -6.04 17.09
C ASP A 21 0.14 -4.67 16.53
N GLU A 22 0.85 -4.64 15.42
CA GLU A 22 1.30 -3.40 14.77
C GLU A 22 0.15 -2.57 14.20
N PHE A 23 -1.04 -3.15 13.99
CA PHE A 23 -2.22 -2.38 13.63
C PHE A 23 -2.51 -1.26 14.61
N TYR A 24 -2.27 -1.51 15.87
CA TYR A 24 -2.56 -0.56 16.93
C TYR A 24 -1.42 0.42 17.14
N LEU A 25 -0.19 -0.06 17.03
CA LEU A 25 1.00 0.73 17.30
C LEU A 25 1.24 1.82 16.25
N ALA A 26 0.99 1.52 15.00
CA ALA A 26 1.26 2.45 13.90
C ALA A 26 0.11 3.38 13.56
N ARG A 27 -0.97 3.33 14.30
CA ARG A 27 -2.22 4.04 13.98
C ARG A 27 -2.05 5.54 13.73
N ASP A 28 -1.33 6.22 14.60
CA ASP A 28 -1.21 7.68 14.57
C ASP A 28 0.17 8.16 14.10
N GLU A 29 0.97 7.24 13.56
CA GLU A 29 2.37 7.50 13.22
C GLU A 29 2.61 7.48 11.71
N ALA A 30 1.70 8.11 10.97
CA ALA A 30 1.74 8.10 9.51
C ALA A 30 3.05 8.65 8.93
N PHE A 31 3.66 9.64 9.57
CA PHE A 31 4.91 10.19 9.06
C PHE A 31 6.12 9.30 9.35
N GLU A 32 6.08 8.47 10.40
CA GLU A 32 7.14 7.50 10.69
C GLU A 32 7.18 6.40 9.64
N TRP A 33 6.03 6.10 9.04
CA TRP A 33 5.95 5.20 7.91
C TRP A 33 6.91 5.58 6.79
N ILE A 34 6.94 6.86 6.43
CA ILE A 34 7.79 7.35 5.34
C ILE A 34 9.27 7.12 5.67
N ASN A 35 9.68 7.39 6.90
CA ASN A 35 11.05 7.17 7.33
C ASN A 35 11.39 5.68 7.40
N TRP A 36 10.46 4.89 7.87
CA TRP A 36 10.64 3.47 8.05
C TRP A 36 10.74 2.72 6.73
N ILE A 37 9.86 3.01 5.78
CA ILE A 37 9.91 2.35 4.47
C ILE A 37 11.21 2.66 3.72
N LYS A 38 11.77 3.84 3.90
CA LYS A 38 13.05 4.20 3.31
C LYS A 38 14.22 3.37 3.85
N THR A 39 14.10 2.86 5.06
CA THR A 39 15.14 2.00 5.63
C THR A 39 14.99 0.55 5.18
N LEU A 40 13.78 0.13 4.85
CA LEU A 40 13.49 -1.25 4.45
C LEU A 40 13.76 -1.50 2.97
N ASP A 41 13.44 -0.53 2.13
CA ASP A 41 13.64 -0.66 0.69
C ASP A 41 14.10 0.67 0.11
N LYS A 42 15.31 0.65 -0.46
CA LYS A 42 15.92 1.83 -1.05
C LYS A 42 15.46 2.06 -2.50
N LYS A 43 14.73 1.11 -3.09
CA LYS A 43 14.27 1.20 -4.46
C LYS A 43 12.89 1.83 -4.51
N LEU A 44 12.87 3.14 -4.60
CA LEU A 44 11.64 3.91 -4.73
C LEU A 44 11.49 4.34 -6.18
N ASN A 45 10.52 3.78 -6.87
CA ASN A 45 10.21 4.17 -8.24
C ASN A 45 9.05 5.16 -8.21
N ARG A 46 9.39 6.44 -8.37
CA ARG A 46 8.38 7.48 -8.46
C ARG A 46 7.82 7.50 -9.87
N ILE A 47 6.52 7.30 -9.97
CA ILE A 47 5.80 7.35 -11.22
C ILE A 47 5.02 8.65 -11.27
N GLN A 48 5.32 9.51 -12.25
CA GLN A 48 4.59 10.76 -12.48
C GLN A 48 3.76 10.63 -13.74
N ASN A 49 2.67 11.38 -13.82
CA ASN A 49 1.69 11.32 -14.92
C ASN A 49 1.14 9.93 -15.12
N ASN A 50 0.77 9.42 -14.17
CA ASN A 50 0.38 8.14 -13.69
C ASN A 50 -0.64 7.47 -14.58
N THR A 51 -0.15 6.84 -15.62
CA THR A 51 -0.97 5.91 -16.37
C THR A 51 -0.95 4.57 -15.66
N VAL A 52 -2.04 3.87 -15.74
CA VAL A 52 -2.14 2.48 -15.29
C VAL A 52 -1.01 1.66 -15.90
N GLU A 53 -0.69 1.92 -17.17
CA GLU A 53 0.37 1.22 -17.91
C GLU A 53 1.75 1.36 -17.28
N SER A 54 2.15 2.58 -16.84
CA SER A 54 3.47 2.78 -16.24
C SER A 54 3.61 2.06 -14.90
N ILE A 55 2.52 1.95 -14.14
CA ILE A 55 2.53 1.19 -12.89
C ILE A 55 2.60 -0.31 -13.19
N GLN A 56 1.84 -0.79 -14.16
CA GLN A 56 1.88 -2.20 -14.58
C GLN A 56 3.25 -2.60 -15.08
N ASP A 57 3.91 -1.74 -15.86
CA ASP A 57 5.26 -1.99 -16.35
C ASP A 57 6.25 -2.11 -15.19
N CYS A 58 6.13 -1.24 -14.20
CA CYS A 58 6.96 -1.30 -13.00
C CYS A 58 6.77 -2.62 -12.26
N LEU A 59 5.53 -3.10 -12.15
CA LEU A 59 5.21 -4.34 -11.44
C LEU A 59 5.60 -5.59 -12.23
N SER A 60 5.52 -5.54 -13.56
CA SER A 60 5.84 -6.70 -14.39
C SER A 60 7.31 -7.11 -14.30
N ASP A 61 8.19 -6.17 -13.97
CA ASP A 61 9.61 -6.43 -13.78
C ASP A 61 9.93 -6.97 -12.39
N ASN A 62 8.94 -7.01 -11.50
CA ASN A 62 9.13 -7.48 -10.13
C ASN A 62 8.91 -8.98 -10.05
N ALA A 63 9.93 -9.71 -9.58
CA ALA A 63 9.85 -11.15 -9.40
C ALA A 63 9.05 -11.55 -8.16
N ASN A 64 8.77 -10.64 -7.26
CA ASN A 64 8.06 -10.90 -6.01
C ASN A 64 6.57 -10.60 -6.16
N LYS A 65 5.74 -11.32 -5.40
CA LYS A 65 4.30 -11.24 -5.54
C LYS A 65 3.73 -9.89 -5.11
N PHE A 66 4.25 -9.31 -4.04
CA PHE A 66 3.70 -8.10 -3.45
C PHE A 66 4.65 -6.91 -3.56
N SER A 67 4.04 -5.76 -3.77
CA SER A 67 4.68 -4.45 -3.71
C SER A 67 3.73 -3.50 -2.98
N ILE A 68 4.13 -2.26 -2.82
CA ILE A 68 3.30 -1.23 -2.19
C ILE A 68 3.10 -0.10 -3.18
N VAL A 69 1.88 0.39 -3.28
CA VAL A 69 1.59 1.65 -3.97
C VAL A 69 1.27 2.71 -2.93
N GLU A 70 1.87 3.86 -3.07
CA GLU A 70 1.58 5.05 -2.28
C GLU A 70 0.98 6.11 -3.17
N ILE A 71 -0.11 6.71 -2.72
CA ILE A 71 -0.89 7.68 -3.48
C ILE A 71 -0.70 9.06 -2.85
N PHE A 72 -0.34 10.04 -3.67
CA PHE A 72 -0.06 11.40 -3.25
C PHE A 72 -1.05 12.36 -3.89
N ASP A 73 -1.34 13.45 -3.19
CA ASP A 73 -2.15 14.55 -3.73
C ASP A 73 -1.32 15.48 -4.64
N LYS A 74 -1.96 16.54 -5.13
CA LYS A 74 -1.32 17.55 -6.00
C LYS A 74 -0.13 18.24 -5.34
N ASP A 75 -0.09 18.31 -4.01
CA ASP A 75 1.00 18.90 -3.24
C ASP A 75 2.06 17.87 -2.86
N LYS A 76 1.93 16.66 -3.40
CA LYS A 76 2.82 15.52 -3.17
C LYS A 76 2.86 15.07 -1.71
N LYS A 77 1.74 15.24 -1.02
CA LYS A 77 1.55 14.68 0.32
C LYS A 77 0.92 13.31 0.22
N SER A 78 1.46 12.36 0.98
CA SER A 78 0.94 11.00 1.02
C SER A 78 -0.49 10.97 1.55
N GLN A 79 -1.39 10.37 0.80
CA GLN A 79 -2.80 10.27 1.16
C GLN A 79 -3.22 8.84 1.46
N HIS A 80 -2.55 7.87 0.87
CA HIS A 80 -2.94 6.47 1.05
C HIS A 80 -1.82 5.53 0.64
N VAL A 81 -1.81 4.35 1.25
CA VAL A 81 -0.93 3.24 0.86
C VAL A 81 -1.73 1.96 0.80
N ALA A 82 -1.36 1.08 -0.11
CA ALA A 82 -1.97 -0.23 -0.27
C ALA A 82 -0.93 -1.25 -0.71
N PHE A 83 -1.11 -2.52 -0.30
CA PHE A 83 -0.36 -3.60 -0.94
C PHE A 83 -0.98 -3.88 -2.31
N ILE A 84 -0.13 -4.15 -3.27
CA ILE A 84 -0.57 -4.59 -4.60
C ILE A 84 0.14 -5.88 -4.96
N ASP A 85 -0.57 -6.77 -5.65
CA ASP A 85 0.02 -8.00 -6.15
C ASP A 85 0.28 -7.90 -7.67
N ASN A 86 0.92 -8.94 -8.23
CA ASN A 86 1.24 -8.97 -9.64
C ASN A 86 0.06 -9.40 -10.54
N GLU A 87 -1.13 -9.61 -9.94
CA GLU A 87 -2.38 -9.87 -10.65
C GLU A 87 -3.30 -8.63 -10.69
N TRP A 88 -2.78 -7.48 -10.32
CA TRP A 88 -3.48 -6.20 -10.35
C TRP A 88 -4.60 -6.08 -9.30
N ASN A 89 -4.35 -6.66 -8.12
CA ASN A 89 -5.26 -6.55 -6.96
C ASN A 89 -4.61 -5.76 -5.84
N PHE A 90 -5.44 -5.06 -5.06
CA PHE A 90 -4.94 -4.31 -3.91
C PHE A 90 -5.52 -4.84 -2.59
N TYR A 91 -4.81 -4.53 -1.50
CA TYR A 91 -5.13 -4.96 -0.13
C TYR A 91 -4.85 -3.79 0.78
N ASP A 92 -5.86 -3.29 1.47
CA ASP A 92 -5.70 -2.10 2.31
C ASP A 92 -6.71 -2.00 3.44
N GLN A 93 -6.55 -0.96 4.24
CA GLN A 93 -7.56 -0.44 5.15
C GLN A 93 -7.59 1.08 4.99
N ASP A 94 -8.74 1.64 4.60
CA ASP A 94 -8.83 3.06 4.27
C ASP A 94 -8.78 3.98 5.49
N GLY A 95 -9.20 3.50 6.65
CA GLY A 95 -9.14 4.27 7.89
C GLY A 95 -9.68 3.50 9.07
N PRO A 96 -9.66 4.11 10.27
CA PRO A 96 -10.26 3.49 11.45
C PRO A 96 -11.73 3.18 11.22
N ASP A 97 -12.19 2.05 11.69
CA ASP A 97 -13.57 1.59 11.54
C ASP A 97 -14.00 1.25 10.11
N TRP A 98 -13.12 1.38 9.13
CA TRP A 98 -13.36 0.91 7.77
C TRP A 98 -12.97 -0.55 7.61
N PRO A 99 -13.70 -1.30 6.77
CA PRO A 99 -13.34 -2.70 6.55
C PRO A 99 -12.00 -2.82 5.83
N ILE A 100 -11.29 -3.89 6.12
CA ILE A 100 -10.11 -4.27 5.37
C ILE A 100 -10.58 -4.80 4.01
N ARG A 101 -9.96 -4.32 2.94
CA ARG A 101 -10.25 -4.77 1.58
C ARG A 101 -9.15 -5.73 1.14
N LEU A 102 -9.55 -6.89 0.67
CA LEU A 102 -8.62 -7.97 0.31
C LEU A 102 -8.84 -8.41 -1.13
N GLY A 103 -7.86 -8.14 -1.98
CA GLY A 103 -7.85 -8.63 -3.35
C GLY A 103 -8.85 -7.96 -4.29
N GLN A 104 -9.04 -6.66 -4.17
CA GLN A 104 -9.90 -5.89 -5.06
C GLN A 104 -9.10 -5.31 -6.22
N ASN A 105 -9.77 -5.03 -7.33
CA ASN A 105 -9.12 -4.54 -8.55
C ASN A 105 -8.50 -3.16 -8.35
N MET A 106 -7.27 -3.01 -8.79
CA MET A 106 -6.52 -1.75 -8.66
C MET A 106 -7.16 -0.56 -9.36
N GLU A 107 -7.90 -0.78 -10.44
CA GLU A 107 -8.58 0.31 -11.15
C GLU A 107 -9.60 1.00 -10.24
N ASP A 108 -10.28 0.24 -9.39
CA ASP A 108 -11.24 0.78 -8.44
C ASP A 108 -10.56 1.71 -7.44
N LEU A 109 -9.36 1.34 -6.97
CA LEU A 109 -8.59 2.17 -6.05
C LEU A 109 -8.15 3.48 -6.70
N PHE A 110 -7.66 3.42 -7.94
CA PHE A 110 -7.23 4.62 -8.65
C PHE A 110 -8.39 5.57 -8.92
N GLU A 111 -9.55 5.05 -9.32
CA GLU A 111 -10.73 5.88 -9.52
C GLU A 111 -11.21 6.52 -8.23
N GLU A 112 -11.22 5.76 -7.13
CA GLU A 112 -11.61 6.26 -5.82
C GLU A 112 -10.76 7.46 -5.41
N TYR A 113 -9.44 7.35 -5.51
CA TYR A 113 -8.54 8.43 -5.09
C TYR A 113 -8.46 9.56 -6.10
N LYS A 114 -8.63 9.29 -7.37
CA LYS A 114 -8.74 10.33 -8.37
C LYS A 114 -9.92 11.25 -8.08
N GLU A 115 -11.05 10.68 -7.66
CA GLU A 115 -12.22 11.45 -7.25
C GLU A 115 -11.97 12.19 -5.93
N LYS A 116 -11.44 11.51 -4.91
CA LYS A 116 -11.16 12.10 -3.60
C LYS A 116 -10.17 13.26 -3.67
N LEU A 117 -9.22 13.21 -4.60
CA LEU A 117 -8.13 14.18 -4.73
C LEU A 117 -8.30 15.13 -5.91
N TRP A 118 -9.53 15.30 -6.39
CA TRP A 118 -9.90 16.27 -7.41
C TRP A 118 -9.17 16.06 -8.75
N GLY A 119 -8.92 14.82 -9.10
CA GLY A 119 -8.37 14.43 -10.39
C GLY A 119 -6.85 14.47 -10.52
N THR A 120 -6.14 15.02 -9.56
CA THR A 120 -4.66 15.08 -9.60
C THR A 120 -4.07 14.15 -8.55
N THR A 121 -3.45 13.08 -9.03
CA THR A 121 -2.79 12.09 -8.16
C THR A 121 -1.41 11.78 -8.69
N TYR A 122 -0.51 11.48 -7.75
CA TYR A 122 0.81 10.95 -8.06
C TYR A 122 0.98 9.62 -7.35
N TYR A 123 1.77 8.74 -7.93
CA TYR A 123 1.97 7.41 -7.35
C TYR A 123 3.44 7.10 -7.19
N GLN A 124 3.75 6.35 -6.16
CA GLN A 124 5.07 5.79 -5.96
C GLN A 124 4.91 4.31 -5.66
N VAL A 125 5.62 3.47 -6.40
CA VAL A 125 5.63 2.05 -6.15
C VAL A 125 6.88 1.72 -5.33
N HIS A 126 6.66 1.02 -4.21
CA HIS A 126 7.73 0.52 -3.37
C HIS A 126 7.88 -0.97 -3.63
N ILE A 127 8.97 -1.35 -4.30
CA ILE A 127 9.22 -2.74 -4.63
C ILE A 127 9.81 -3.44 -3.41
N LEU A 128 9.13 -4.49 -2.98
CA LEU A 128 9.57 -5.27 -1.82
C LEU A 128 10.54 -6.36 -2.25
N ASN A 129 11.53 -6.63 -1.39
CA ASN A 129 12.38 -7.80 -1.57
C ASN A 129 11.60 -9.08 -1.27
N LYS A 130 12.20 -10.23 -1.54
CA LYS A 130 11.56 -11.53 -1.36
C LYS A 130 11.08 -11.74 0.09
N ASP A 131 11.90 -11.39 1.06
CA ASP A 131 11.58 -11.61 2.47
C ASP A 131 10.36 -10.78 2.89
N LEU A 132 10.33 -9.50 2.53
CA LEU A 132 9.21 -8.62 2.85
C LEU A 132 7.94 -9.04 2.11
N SER A 133 8.06 -9.43 0.84
CA SER A 133 6.92 -9.90 0.06
C SER A 133 6.31 -11.16 0.69
N MET A 134 7.13 -12.07 1.18
CA MET A 134 6.65 -13.28 1.86
C MET A 134 5.96 -12.96 3.19
N LYS A 135 6.46 -12.00 3.93
CA LYS A 135 5.81 -11.55 5.17
C LYS A 135 4.43 -10.98 4.89
N VAL A 136 4.31 -10.17 3.86
CA VAL A 136 3.02 -9.61 3.43
C VAL A 136 2.07 -10.74 3.01
N GLU A 137 2.53 -11.68 2.23
CA GLU A 137 1.72 -12.82 1.80
C GLU A 137 1.16 -13.60 2.98
N ASN A 138 2.01 -13.94 3.95
CA ASN A 138 1.60 -14.65 5.15
C ASN A 138 0.59 -13.85 5.97
N PHE A 139 0.81 -12.56 6.13
CA PHE A 139 -0.10 -11.69 6.84
C PHE A 139 -1.47 -11.64 6.18
N LEU A 140 -1.51 -11.46 4.87
CA LEU A 140 -2.77 -11.37 4.13
C LEU A 140 -3.51 -12.71 4.09
N ASP A 141 -2.79 -13.82 4.04
CA ASP A 141 -3.40 -15.15 4.10
C ASP A 141 -4.09 -15.39 5.44
N GLU A 142 -3.51 -14.92 6.53
CA GLU A 142 -4.11 -15.04 7.85
C GLU A 142 -5.39 -14.21 7.99
N LEU A 143 -5.52 -13.14 7.22
CA LEU A 143 -6.71 -12.27 7.23
C LEU A 143 -7.87 -12.82 6.41
N GLN A 144 -7.61 -13.77 5.57
CA GLN A 144 -8.63 -14.35 4.68
C GLN A 144 -9.39 -15.54 5.28
#